data_4e57f01cc1ddc1aa26dfd6501b6e2361
#
_entry.id   4e57f01cc1ddc1aa26dfd6501b6e2361
#
_cell.length_a   1.000
_cell.length_b   1.000
_cell.length_c   1.000
_cell.angle_alpha   90.00
_cell.angle_beta   90.00
_cell.angle_gamma   90.00
#
_symmetry.space_group_name_H-M   'P 1'
#
loop_
_entity.id
_entity.type
_entity.pdbx_description
1 polymer ?
#
loop_
_entity_poly.entity_id
_entity_poly.type
_entity_poly.pdbx_seq_one_letter_code
_entity_poly.pdbx_strand_id
1 'polypeptide(L)'
;MSELDLPQIAENQALAHITSNDADAALEAALCDEMTGHDPTAGNITLLDEEFRGHWHHVIAGSPAGAFDFIVPAIRRPFMVTNTTDATATVKTASGAAGQVLAGETRLFYCNGADVLGLSDSSATGGGGGAHAGALLTRSTDQSISDNSNTAVGWDGEAYDTDGFHDNSVNNSRLTVPAGVSKVILSAQIRWDSNTSGTREILLQKNGSASFDGRPFQHIEAQSGRTVQGFVSPVLSVTPGDYFELIAWQDSGGARNVEAHAATWFSLQVIA
;
A
#
# COMPACT_ATOMS: atom_id res chain seq x y z
N MET A 1 40.11 4.63 9.78
CA MET A 1 39.67 6.04 9.76
C MET A 1 38.32 6.08 10.42
N SER A 2 38.01 7.10 11.20
CA SER A 2 36.70 7.30 11.79
C SER A 2 35.70 7.65 10.68
N GLU A 3 34.51 7.08 10.67
CA GLU A 3 33.45 7.39 9.68
C GLU A 3 32.99 8.85 9.76
N LEU A 4 33.02 9.46 10.96
CA LEU A 4 32.68 10.86 11.19
C LEU A 4 33.90 11.80 11.08
N ASP A 5 35.11 11.25 10.95
CA ASP A 5 36.36 11.99 10.86
C ASP A 5 36.62 12.96 12.04
N LEU A 6 36.21 12.52 13.24
CA LEU A 6 36.34 13.33 14.46
C LEU A 6 37.80 13.66 14.78
N PRO A 7 38.08 14.89 15.23
CA PRO A 7 39.43 15.26 15.71
C PRO A 7 39.95 14.30 16.76
N GLN A 8 41.21 13.95 16.67
CA GLN A 8 41.90 13.00 17.57
C GLN A 8 42.96 13.69 18.39
N ILE A 9 43.00 13.41 19.68
CA ILE A 9 44.08 13.89 20.57
C ILE A 9 45.34 13.11 20.24
N ALA A 10 46.42 13.82 19.86
CA ALA A 10 47.72 13.20 19.64
C ALA A 10 48.46 12.98 20.95
N GLU A 11 49.41 12.03 20.96
CA GLU A 11 50.27 11.79 22.11
C GLU A 11 51.05 13.05 22.45
N ASN A 12 51.02 13.46 23.72
CA ASN A 12 51.65 14.69 24.26
C ASN A 12 51.16 16.01 23.61
N GLN A 13 49.97 16.02 23.08
CA GLN A 13 49.37 17.24 22.48
C GLN A 13 49.14 18.33 23.54
N ALA A 14 49.67 19.53 23.28
CA ALA A 14 49.31 20.72 24.04
C ALA A 14 47.83 21.08 23.75
N LEU A 15 47.11 21.54 24.78
CA LEU A 15 45.70 21.94 24.66
C LEU A 15 44.78 20.78 24.19
N ALA A 16 45.04 19.56 24.62
CA ALA A 16 44.19 18.36 24.31
C ALA A 16 42.71 18.57 24.59
N HIS A 17 42.32 19.44 25.52
CA HIS A 17 40.94 19.78 25.83
C HIS A 17 40.24 20.51 24.67
N ILE A 18 40.97 21.29 23.85
CA ILE A 18 40.38 21.94 22.67
C ILE A 18 39.99 20.87 21.64
N THR A 19 40.92 19.94 21.36
CA THR A 19 40.62 18.83 20.44
C THR A 19 39.46 17.95 20.92
N SER A 20 39.33 17.74 22.24
CA SER A 20 38.18 17.02 22.80
C SER A 20 36.87 17.79 22.59
N ASN A 21 36.86 19.10 22.88
CA ASN A 21 35.68 19.94 22.67
C ASN A 21 35.30 20.04 21.19
N ASP A 22 36.29 20.11 20.30
CA ASP A 22 36.02 20.11 18.84
C ASP A 22 35.46 18.78 18.38
N ALA A 23 35.91 17.65 18.95
CA ALA A 23 35.36 16.34 18.67
C ALA A 23 33.91 16.19 19.19
N ASP A 24 33.63 16.69 20.38
CA ASP A 24 32.29 16.67 20.97
C ASP A 24 31.33 17.54 20.15
N ALA A 25 31.73 18.74 19.72
CA ALA A 25 30.96 19.63 18.88
C ALA A 25 30.69 19.01 17.50
N ALA A 26 31.68 18.37 16.89
CA ALA A 26 31.49 17.65 15.61
C ALA A 26 30.54 16.46 15.76
N LEU A 27 30.57 15.75 16.90
CA LEU A 27 29.65 14.66 17.18
C LEU A 27 28.23 15.17 17.40
N GLU A 28 28.04 16.28 18.11
CA GLU A 28 26.74 16.91 18.32
C GLU A 28 26.14 17.34 16.99
N ALA A 29 26.88 18.02 16.12
CA ALA A 29 26.45 18.41 14.79
C ALA A 29 26.06 17.17 13.96
N ALA A 30 26.90 16.14 13.95
CA ALA A 30 26.64 14.91 13.21
C ALA A 30 25.33 14.14 13.65
N LEU A 31 24.88 14.39 14.88
CA LEU A 31 23.71 13.72 15.46
C LEU A 31 22.45 14.59 15.53
N CYS A 32 22.59 15.91 15.52
CA CYS A 32 21.50 16.83 15.84
C CYS A 32 21.26 17.89 14.78
N ASP A 33 22.26 18.25 13.97
CA ASP A 33 22.14 19.37 13.05
C ASP A 33 21.33 19.01 11.80
N GLU A 34 20.59 20.01 11.31
CA GLU A 34 19.82 19.99 10.08
C GLU A 34 20.52 20.80 8.99
N MET A 35 20.63 20.25 7.80
CA MET A 35 21.08 20.95 6.60
C MET A 35 19.90 21.23 5.68
N THR A 36 19.64 22.49 5.44
CA THR A 36 18.63 22.97 4.48
C THR A 36 19.29 23.48 3.20
N GLY A 37 18.48 23.79 2.18
CA GLY A 37 18.98 24.39 0.93
C GLY A 37 19.40 23.41 -0.16
N HIS A 38 19.06 22.14 0.00
CA HIS A 38 19.18 21.15 -1.08
C HIS A 38 18.09 21.43 -2.13
N ASP A 39 18.45 22.13 -3.21
CA ASP A 39 17.53 22.53 -4.29
C ASP A 39 17.72 21.68 -5.54
N PRO A 40 16.76 20.78 -5.88
CA PRO A 40 16.81 19.93 -7.08
C PRO A 40 16.28 20.62 -8.34
N THR A 41 15.98 21.91 -8.34
CA THR A 41 15.44 22.62 -9.51
C THR A 41 16.35 22.52 -10.73
N ALA A 42 17.66 22.45 -10.51
CA ALA A 42 18.66 22.26 -11.57
C ALA A 42 18.93 20.76 -11.91
N GLY A 43 18.31 19.81 -11.22
CA GLY A 43 18.50 18.36 -11.40
C GLY A 43 18.96 17.65 -10.12
N ASN A 44 19.75 16.60 -10.31
CA ASN A 44 20.22 15.76 -9.18
C ASN A 44 21.08 16.55 -8.20
N ILE A 45 21.00 16.19 -6.91
CA ILE A 45 21.81 16.74 -5.84
C ILE A 45 22.90 15.74 -5.48
N THR A 46 24.14 16.21 -5.29
CA THR A 46 25.25 15.39 -4.78
C THR A 46 25.87 16.08 -3.58
N LEU A 47 25.84 15.40 -2.42
CA LEU A 47 26.42 15.90 -1.18
C LEU A 47 27.94 15.73 -1.17
N LEU A 48 28.60 16.70 -0.55
CA LEU A 48 30.01 16.57 -0.18
C LEU A 48 30.16 15.69 1.07
N ASP A 49 31.36 15.12 1.26
CA ASP A 49 31.66 14.28 2.43
C ASP A 49 31.45 15.04 3.74
N GLU A 50 31.87 16.31 3.80
CA GLU A 50 31.73 17.17 4.98
C GLU A 50 30.27 17.51 5.29
N GLU A 51 29.46 17.78 4.27
CA GLU A 51 28.03 18.02 4.44
C GLU A 51 27.32 16.81 5.00
N PHE A 52 27.62 15.63 4.45
CA PHE A 52 27.01 14.39 4.90
C PHE A 52 27.48 13.95 6.28
N ARG A 53 28.75 14.23 6.66
CA ARG A 53 29.28 13.92 8.00
C ARG A 53 28.76 14.87 9.08
N GLY A 54 28.62 16.14 8.76
CA GLY A 54 28.27 17.21 9.69
C GLY A 54 26.80 17.34 10.03
N HIS A 55 25.88 16.66 9.32
CA HIS A 55 24.44 16.85 9.53
C HIS A 55 23.72 15.53 9.62
N TRP A 56 22.80 15.44 10.57
CA TRP A 56 21.91 14.28 10.76
C TRP A 56 20.74 14.30 9.79
N HIS A 57 20.15 15.48 9.57
CA HIS A 57 18.92 15.68 8.83
C HIS A 57 19.15 16.56 7.61
N HIS A 58 18.72 16.10 6.45
CA HIS A 58 18.83 16.82 5.19
C HIS A 58 17.42 17.17 4.67
N VAL A 59 17.17 18.47 4.44
CA VAL A 59 15.88 18.95 3.93
C VAL A 59 16.04 19.39 2.48
N ILE A 60 15.27 18.75 1.62
CA ILE A 60 15.21 19.03 0.18
C ILE A 60 14.00 19.95 -0.07
N ALA A 61 14.25 21.08 -0.72
CA ALA A 61 13.21 22.05 -1.09
C ALA A 61 13.53 22.68 -2.44
N GLY A 62 12.52 22.89 -3.26
CA GLY A 62 12.66 23.46 -4.61
C GLY A 62 11.54 23.00 -5.53
N SER A 63 11.68 23.27 -6.83
CA SER A 63 10.69 22.92 -7.85
C SER A 63 11.34 22.10 -8.97
N PRO A 64 11.65 20.82 -8.74
CA PRO A 64 12.23 19.94 -9.76
C PRO A 64 11.26 19.70 -10.92
N ALA A 65 11.78 19.51 -12.12
CA ALA A 65 10.96 19.20 -13.30
C ALA A 65 10.39 17.76 -13.29
N GLY A 66 10.80 16.91 -12.34
CA GLY A 66 10.40 15.52 -12.20
C GLY A 66 11.22 14.82 -11.13
N ALA A 67 11.13 13.49 -11.04
CA ALA A 67 11.92 12.70 -10.09
C ALA A 67 13.42 12.94 -10.27
N PHE A 68 14.17 12.96 -9.16
CA PHE A 68 15.59 13.28 -9.14
C PHE A 68 16.36 12.38 -8.17
N ASP A 69 17.69 12.35 -8.31
CA ASP A 69 18.57 11.64 -7.40
C ASP A 69 19.13 12.58 -6.34
N PHE A 70 19.11 12.12 -5.07
CA PHE A 70 19.82 12.70 -3.95
C PHE A 70 20.99 11.78 -3.60
N ILE A 71 22.19 12.14 -4.07
CA ILE A 71 23.36 11.29 -4.03
C ILE A 71 24.19 11.63 -2.78
N VAL A 72 24.33 10.64 -1.90
CA VAL A 72 25.11 10.76 -0.67
C VAL A 72 26.46 10.05 -0.79
N PRO A 73 27.50 10.49 -0.07
CA PRO A 73 28.77 9.79 0.03
C PRO A 73 28.62 8.36 0.58
N ALA A 74 29.52 7.46 0.19
CA ALA A 74 29.54 6.06 0.64
C ALA A 74 30.13 5.94 2.07
N ILE A 75 29.54 6.64 3.02
CA ILE A 75 29.95 6.73 4.44
C ILE A 75 28.92 6.02 5.30
N ARG A 76 29.36 5.12 6.19
CA ARG A 76 28.47 4.36 7.07
C ARG A 76 27.90 5.23 8.18
N ARG A 77 26.59 5.54 8.07
CA ARG A 77 25.86 6.24 9.12
C ARG A 77 24.35 6.18 8.91
N PRO A 78 23.55 6.31 9.97
CA PRO A 78 22.16 6.68 9.84
C PRO A 78 22.02 8.18 9.51
N PHE A 79 20.96 8.55 8.80
CA PHE A 79 20.61 9.93 8.47
C PHE A 79 19.14 10.04 8.09
N MET A 80 18.60 11.24 8.14
CA MET A 80 17.20 11.50 7.82
C MET A 80 17.09 12.45 6.61
N VAL A 81 16.12 12.22 5.75
CA VAL A 81 15.82 13.09 4.60
C VAL A 81 14.36 13.49 4.64
N THR A 82 14.11 14.80 4.57
CA THR A 82 12.78 15.37 4.34
C THR A 82 12.72 15.91 2.92
N ASN A 83 11.75 15.46 2.14
CA ASN A 83 11.50 15.93 0.80
C ASN A 83 10.24 16.83 0.80
N THR A 84 10.42 18.15 0.74
CA THR A 84 9.31 19.11 0.68
C THR A 84 8.91 19.48 -0.73
N THR A 85 9.52 18.86 -1.76
CA THR A 85 9.17 19.09 -3.18
C THR A 85 7.92 18.30 -3.58
N ASP A 86 7.43 18.53 -4.77
CA ASP A 86 6.30 17.84 -5.40
C ASP A 86 6.71 16.59 -6.21
N ALA A 87 8.00 16.23 -6.20
CA ALA A 87 8.54 15.09 -6.93
C ALA A 87 9.22 14.08 -6.00
N THR A 88 9.40 12.84 -6.46
CA THR A 88 10.08 11.78 -5.71
C THR A 88 11.59 11.97 -5.76
N ALA A 89 12.25 11.93 -4.60
CA ALA A 89 13.71 11.87 -4.48
C ALA A 89 14.18 10.41 -4.34
N THR A 90 15.16 10.00 -5.15
CA THR A 90 15.85 8.71 -5.02
C THR A 90 17.15 8.92 -4.25
N VAL A 91 17.21 8.46 -3.00
CA VAL A 91 18.37 8.60 -2.11
C VAL A 91 19.28 7.40 -2.31
N LYS A 92 20.53 7.65 -2.75
CA LYS A 92 21.49 6.58 -3.09
C LYS A 92 22.93 7.04 -2.94
N THR A 93 23.89 6.11 -2.92
CA THR A 93 25.27 6.40 -3.24
C THR A 93 25.47 6.48 -4.77
N ALA A 94 26.62 6.87 -5.23
CA ALA A 94 26.89 6.99 -6.66
C ALA A 94 26.62 5.71 -7.48
N SER A 95 26.77 4.52 -6.87
CA SER A 95 26.65 3.21 -7.54
C SER A 95 25.87 2.16 -6.74
N GLY A 96 25.36 2.48 -5.56
CA GLY A 96 24.67 1.54 -4.68
C GLY A 96 23.18 1.43 -4.92
N ALA A 97 22.55 0.49 -4.21
CA ALA A 97 21.11 0.38 -4.12
C ALA A 97 20.52 1.63 -3.44
N ALA A 98 19.28 1.97 -3.77
CA ALA A 98 18.63 3.22 -3.41
C ALA A 98 17.37 2.99 -2.56
N GLY A 99 17.06 4.00 -1.72
CA GLY A 99 15.73 4.19 -1.13
C GLY A 99 15.02 5.39 -1.75
N GLN A 100 13.71 5.51 -1.58
CA GLN A 100 12.92 6.64 -2.08
C GLN A 100 12.33 7.46 -0.95
N VAL A 101 12.19 8.77 -1.16
CA VAL A 101 11.42 9.69 -0.33
C VAL A 101 10.40 10.37 -1.23
N LEU A 102 9.12 10.09 -1.00
CA LEU A 102 8.04 10.67 -1.80
C LEU A 102 7.87 12.17 -1.49
N ALA A 103 7.09 12.84 -2.33
CA ALA A 103 6.72 14.24 -2.12
C ALA A 103 6.08 14.43 -0.73
N GLY A 104 6.59 15.38 0.07
CA GLY A 104 6.11 15.69 1.40
C GLY A 104 6.50 14.70 2.51
N GLU A 105 7.31 13.67 2.22
CA GLU A 105 7.73 12.67 3.20
C GLU A 105 9.02 13.03 3.93
N THR A 106 9.15 12.46 5.14
CA THR A 106 10.41 12.38 5.91
C THR A 106 10.74 10.92 6.15
N ARG A 107 11.95 10.49 5.80
CA ARG A 107 12.40 9.09 5.96
C ARG A 107 13.76 8.99 6.61
N LEU A 108 13.91 7.93 7.41
CA LEU A 108 15.17 7.55 8.04
C LEU A 108 15.90 6.51 7.19
N PHE A 109 17.18 6.73 6.94
CA PHE A 109 18.04 5.88 6.13
C PHE A 109 19.27 5.42 6.90
N TYR A 110 19.88 4.35 6.39
CA TYR A 110 21.21 3.92 6.78
C TYR A 110 22.06 3.69 5.52
N CYS A 111 23.17 4.41 5.40
CA CYS A 111 24.20 4.10 4.41
C CYS A 111 25.15 3.05 4.99
N ASN A 112 25.32 1.90 4.33
CA ASN A 112 26.21 0.83 4.77
C ASN A 112 27.64 0.95 4.21
N GLY A 113 27.94 2.07 3.52
CA GLY A 113 29.20 2.31 2.81
C GLY A 113 29.19 1.86 1.35
N ALA A 114 28.07 1.34 0.85
CA ALA A 114 27.83 0.99 -0.55
C ALA A 114 26.40 1.37 -0.95
N ASP A 115 25.43 0.92 -0.17
CA ASP A 115 24.00 1.06 -0.45
C ASP A 115 23.33 1.99 0.56
N VAL A 116 22.20 2.59 0.17
CA VAL A 116 21.29 3.32 1.04
C VAL A 116 20.06 2.47 1.32
N LEU A 117 19.85 2.13 2.57
CA LEU A 117 18.75 1.30 3.06
C LEU A 117 17.76 2.17 3.83
N GLY A 118 16.48 2.15 3.48
CA GLY A 118 15.43 2.78 4.28
C GLY A 118 15.23 2.02 5.59
N LEU A 119 15.44 2.68 6.74
CA LEU A 119 15.21 2.05 8.05
C LEU A 119 13.74 1.97 8.43
N SER A 120 12.90 2.74 7.78
CA SER A 120 11.43 2.63 7.86
C SER A 120 10.83 1.72 6.79
N ASP A 121 11.63 1.34 5.79
CA ASP A 121 11.31 0.24 4.89
C ASP A 121 11.74 -1.07 5.58
N SER A 122 10.95 -1.60 6.46
CA SER A 122 10.81 -3.04 6.37
C SER A 122 10.36 -3.27 4.93
N SER A 123 11.20 -3.76 4.05
CA SER A 123 10.79 -4.44 2.84
C SER A 123 10.12 -5.77 3.21
N ALA A 124 9.10 -5.66 4.07
CA ALA A 124 7.90 -6.39 3.89
C ALA A 124 7.22 -5.69 2.71
N THR A 125 7.33 -6.23 1.54
CA THR A 125 6.27 -6.16 0.55
C THR A 125 4.96 -6.36 1.32
N GLY A 126 4.28 -5.27 1.66
CA GLY A 126 3.03 -5.29 2.42
C GLY A 126 3.15 -4.81 3.87
N GLY A 127 2.75 -3.58 4.16
CA GLY A 127 2.32 -3.10 5.46
C GLY A 127 3.12 -1.98 6.12
N GLY A 128 3.48 -0.92 5.40
CA GLY A 128 3.46 0.41 5.98
C GLY A 128 1.99 0.78 6.25
N GLY A 129 1.66 1.75 7.11
CA GLY A 129 0.31 2.33 7.15
C GLY A 129 -0.04 2.96 5.80
N GLY A 130 0.11 2.17 4.75
CA GLY A 130 -0.20 2.46 3.37
C GLY A 130 -1.71 2.51 3.22
N ALA A 131 -2.16 3.28 2.29
CA ALA A 131 -3.54 3.32 1.88
C ALA A 131 -4.06 1.88 1.79
N HIS A 132 -5.18 1.61 2.45
CA HIS A 132 -5.83 0.31 2.47
C HIS A 132 -6.03 -0.19 1.03
N ALA A 133 -5.36 -1.30 0.67
CA ALA A 133 -5.46 -1.86 -0.67
C ALA A 133 -6.67 -2.78 -0.76
N GLY A 134 -7.52 -2.52 -1.75
CA GLY A 134 -8.74 -3.30 -1.97
C GLY A 134 -9.77 -2.56 -2.80
N ALA A 135 -10.95 -3.16 -2.92
CA ALA A 135 -12.09 -2.58 -3.61
C ALA A 135 -13.38 -2.81 -2.85
N LEU A 136 -14.31 -1.86 -2.98
CA LEU A 136 -15.71 -1.96 -2.54
C LEU A 136 -16.63 -1.64 -3.70
N LEU A 137 -17.30 -2.66 -4.21
CA LEU A 137 -18.19 -2.59 -5.34
C LEU A 137 -19.65 -2.37 -4.91
N THR A 138 -20.38 -1.60 -5.69
CA THR A 138 -21.76 -1.24 -5.46
C THR A 138 -22.60 -1.44 -6.74
N ARG A 139 -23.92 -1.28 -6.62
CA ARG A 139 -24.84 -1.34 -7.74
C ARG A 139 -25.75 -0.13 -7.78
N SER A 140 -25.97 0.41 -8.97
CA SER A 140 -26.91 1.51 -9.22
C SER A 140 -28.28 1.04 -9.74
N THR A 141 -28.37 -0.20 -10.26
CA THR A 141 -29.59 -0.79 -10.85
C THR A 141 -29.86 -2.18 -10.29
N ASP A 142 -31.13 -2.57 -10.20
CA ASP A 142 -31.52 -3.91 -9.80
C ASP A 142 -31.06 -4.96 -10.83
N GLN A 143 -30.67 -6.15 -10.36
CA GLN A 143 -30.38 -7.30 -11.24
C GLN A 143 -31.36 -8.42 -11.03
N SER A 144 -31.98 -8.85 -12.10
CA SER A 144 -32.87 -10.01 -12.09
C SER A 144 -32.08 -11.32 -12.04
N ILE A 145 -32.43 -12.18 -11.10
CA ILE A 145 -31.89 -13.53 -10.92
C ILE A 145 -33.03 -14.51 -11.29
N SER A 146 -32.80 -15.29 -12.32
CA SER A 146 -33.79 -16.29 -12.78
C SER A 146 -33.99 -17.41 -11.76
N ASP A 147 -35.17 -17.99 -11.74
CA ASP A 147 -35.50 -19.12 -10.88
C ASP A 147 -34.60 -20.33 -11.20
N ASN A 148 -34.09 -20.99 -10.15
CA ASN A 148 -33.22 -22.18 -10.25
C ASN A 148 -31.95 -21.96 -11.11
N SER A 149 -31.41 -20.73 -11.14
CA SER A 149 -30.24 -20.41 -11.96
C SER A 149 -29.13 -19.71 -11.16
N ASN A 150 -27.94 -20.24 -11.20
CA ASN A 150 -26.74 -19.59 -10.69
C ASN A 150 -26.40 -18.38 -11.57
N THR A 151 -26.39 -17.20 -11.00
CA THR A 151 -26.13 -15.96 -11.72
C THR A 151 -25.06 -15.15 -11.03
N ALA A 152 -24.00 -14.79 -11.75
CA ALA A 152 -23.00 -13.87 -11.23
C ALA A 152 -23.61 -12.47 -11.04
N VAL A 153 -23.40 -11.87 -9.87
CA VAL A 153 -23.83 -10.51 -9.59
C VAL A 153 -22.88 -9.54 -10.28
N GLY A 154 -23.43 -8.73 -11.20
CA GLY A 154 -22.67 -7.67 -11.86
C GLY A 154 -22.63 -6.40 -11.01
N TRP A 155 -21.55 -5.64 -11.08
CA TRP A 155 -21.33 -4.42 -10.35
C TRP A 155 -21.11 -3.28 -11.34
N ASP A 156 -21.69 -2.13 -11.09
CA ASP A 156 -21.66 -0.97 -11.98
C ASP A 156 -21.18 0.30 -11.28
N GLY A 157 -20.67 0.16 -10.06
CA GLY A 157 -20.11 1.25 -9.26
C GLY A 157 -19.05 0.77 -8.29
N GLU A 158 -18.16 1.68 -7.95
CA GLU A 158 -17.08 1.50 -7.01
C GLU A 158 -17.14 2.61 -5.96
N ALA A 159 -17.21 2.24 -4.68
CA ALA A 159 -16.99 3.22 -3.61
C ALA A 159 -15.51 3.55 -3.49
N TYR A 160 -14.66 2.56 -3.71
CA TYR A 160 -13.22 2.68 -3.96
C TYR A 160 -12.69 1.43 -4.69
N ASP A 161 -11.64 1.61 -5.46
CA ASP A 161 -10.75 0.60 -6.01
C ASP A 161 -9.34 1.19 -6.07
N THR A 162 -8.41 0.67 -5.26
CA THR A 162 -7.08 1.28 -5.08
C THR A 162 -6.07 0.85 -6.14
N ASP A 163 -6.23 -0.35 -6.69
CA ASP A 163 -5.20 -0.98 -7.52
C ASP A 163 -5.77 -1.69 -8.76
N GLY A 164 -7.00 -1.35 -9.18
CA GLY A 164 -7.64 -1.91 -10.36
C GLY A 164 -8.09 -3.37 -10.18
N PHE A 165 -8.70 -3.68 -9.05
CA PHE A 165 -9.32 -5.00 -8.80
C PHE A 165 -10.56 -5.25 -9.66
N HIS A 166 -11.23 -4.17 -10.11
CA HIS A 166 -12.49 -4.23 -10.82
C HIS A 166 -12.49 -3.38 -12.10
N ASP A 167 -13.33 -3.75 -13.06
CA ASP A 167 -13.61 -2.97 -14.26
C ASP A 167 -15.12 -2.94 -14.47
N ASN A 168 -15.70 -1.74 -14.40
CA ASN A 168 -17.16 -1.51 -14.57
C ASN A 168 -17.69 -1.91 -15.96
N SER A 169 -16.82 -2.13 -16.94
CA SER A 169 -17.19 -2.38 -18.34
C SER A 169 -16.89 -3.80 -18.80
N VAL A 170 -15.75 -4.36 -18.35
CA VAL A 170 -15.26 -5.66 -18.81
C VAL A 170 -15.25 -6.63 -17.64
N ASN A 171 -16.01 -7.74 -17.75
CA ASN A 171 -16.17 -8.73 -16.69
C ASN A 171 -16.61 -8.10 -15.35
N ASN A 172 -17.58 -7.21 -15.40
CA ASN A 172 -18.05 -6.40 -14.28
C ASN A 172 -18.65 -7.18 -13.08
N SER A 173 -18.64 -8.52 -13.12
CA SER A 173 -18.97 -9.39 -11.98
C SER A 173 -17.74 -9.73 -11.12
N ARG A 174 -16.51 -9.38 -11.55
CA ARG A 174 -15.25 -9.89 -11.01
C ARG A 174 -14.53 -8.89 -10.15
N LEU A 175 -13.90 -9.41 -9.09
CA LEU A 175 -12.74 -8.81 -8.43
C LEU A 175 -11.51 -9.61 -8.86
N THR A 176 -10.59 -9.00 -9.57
CA THR A 176 -9.39 -9.65 -10.12
C THR A 176 -8.16 -9.24 -9.32
N VAL A 177 -7.33 -10.20 -8.95
CA VAL A 177 -6.14 -9.97 -8.12
C VAL A 177 -5.00 -9.40 -8.96
N PRO A 178 -4.49 -8.19 -8.65
CA PRO A 178 -3.36 -7.59 -9.35
C PRO A 178 -2.02 -8.20 -8.94
N ALA A 179 -0.95 -7.78 -9.59
CA ALA A 179 0.42 -8.17 -9.24
C ALA A 179 0.78 -7.71 -7.82
N GLY A 180 1.57 -8.52 -7.10
CA GLY A 180 2.04 -8.19 -5.76
C GLY A 180 1.11 -8.62 -4.62
N VAL A 181 -0.12 -9.07 -4.89
CA VAL A 181 -1.08 -9.53 -3.88
C VAL A 181 -0.99 -11.03 -3.72
N SER A 182 -0.86 -11.53 -2.49
CA SER A 182 -0.74 -12.96 -2.17
C SER A 182 -1.81 -13.49 -1.21
N LYS A 183 -2.45 -12.59 -0.45
CA LYS A 183 -3.52 -12.94 0.51
C LYS A 183 -4.61 -11.89 0.56
N VAL A 184 -5.85 -12.33 0.54
CA VAL A 184 -7.02 -11.47 0.58
C VAL A 184 -8.08 -11.98 1.56
N ILE A 185 -8.96 -11.08 2.00
CA ILE A 185 -10.25 -11.38 2.59
C ILE A 185 -11.32 -10.80 1.68
N LEU A 186 -12.37 -11.58 1.41
CA LEU A 186 -13.54 -11.12 0.67
C LEU A 186 -14.75 -11.08 1.59
N SER A 187 -15.58 -10.08 1.39
CA SER A 187 -16.88 -9.97 2.05
C SER A 187 -17.94 -9.48 1.08
N ALA A 188 -19.15 -9.93 1.29
CA ALA A 188 -20.27 -9.55 0.44
C ALA A 188 -21.54 -9.45 1.25
N GLN A 189 -22.44 -8.61 0.80
CA GLN A 189 -23.83 -8.58 1.24
C GLN A 189 -24.72 -8.23 0.06
N ILE A 190 -25.84 -8.93 -0.07
CA ILE A 190 -26.89 -8.57 -1.03
C ILE A 190 -28.25 -8.51 -0.35
N ARG A 191 -29.09 -7.63 -0.87
CA ARG A 191 -30.49 -7.50 -0.50
C ARG A 191 -31.36 -7.93 -1.66
N TRP A 192 -32.27 -8.85 -1.39
CA TRP A 192 -33.27 -9.32 -2.32
C TRP A 192 -34.53 -8.49 -2.24
N ASP A 193 -35.31 -8.45 -3.33
CA ASP A 193 -36.63 -7.90 -3.33
C ASP A 193 -37.60 -8.67 -2.39
N SER A 194 -38.75 -8.08 -2.08
CA SER A 194 -39.69 -8.66 -1.13
C SER A 194 -40.39 -9.88 -1.75
N ASN A 195 -40.17 -11.05 -1.18
CA ASN A 195 -40.82 -12.31 -1.51
C ASN A 195 -40.60 -13.31 -0.37
N THR A 196 -41.63 -14.09 -0.04
CA THR A 196 -41.66 -15.06 1.06
C THR A 196 -41.53 -16.51 0.62
N SER A 197 -41.41 -16.77 -0.68
CA SER A 197 -41.35 -18.12 -1.22
C SER A 197 -39.94 -18.56 -1.54
N GLY A 198 -39.66 -19.84 -1.30
CA GLY A 198 -38.43 -20.50 -1.66
C GLY A 198 -37.22 -20.07 -0.81
N THR A 199 -36.07 -20.39 -1.29
CA THR A 199 -34.77 -20.16 -0.64
C THR A 199 -33.93 -19.18 -1.43
N ARG A 200 -32.95 -18.61 -0.79
CA ARG A 200 -31.94 -17.71 -1.35
C ARG A 200 -30.56 -18.25 -1.02
N GLU A 201 -29.70 -18.24 -2.00
CA GLU A 201 -28.34 -18.66 -1.86
C GLU A 201 -27.37 -17.62 -2.40
N ILE A 202 -26.29 -17.40 -1.68
CA ILE A 202 -25.11 -16.70 -2.17
C ILE A 202 -23.86 -17.52 -1.89
N LEU A 203 -22.95 -17.52 -2.84
CA LEU A 203 -21.65 -18.17 -2.69
C LEU A 203 -20.56 -17.43 -3.44
N LEU A 204 -19.32 -17.64 -3.01
CA LEU A 204 -18.15 -17.13 -3.69
C LEU A 204 -17.65 -18.17 -4.70
N GLN A 205 -17.35 -17.74 -5.92
CA GLN A 205 -16.56 -18.51 -6.88
C GLN A 205 -15.16 -17.91 -7.01
N LYS A 206 -14.16 -18.78 -7.18
CA LYS A 206 -12.79 -18.43 -7.55
C LYS A 206 -12.48 -19.05 -8.92
N ASN A 207 -12.09 -18.23 -9.89
CA ASN A 207 -11.74 -18.67 -11.25
C ASN A 207 -12.88 -19.49 -11.92
N GLY A 208 -14.14 -19.10 -11.70
CA GLY A 208 -15.32 -19.80 -12.21
C GLY A 208 -15.66 -21.11 -11.48
N SER A 209 -14.95 -21.47 -10.43
CA SER A 209 -15.19 -22.70 -9.64
C SER A 209 -15.74 -22.36 -8.25
N ALA A 210 -16.77 -23.09 -7.84
CA ALA A 210 -17.28 -23.08 -6.48
C ALA A 210 -16.56 -24.08 -5.56
N SER A 211 -15.54 -24.80 -6.04
CA SER A 211 -14.81 -25.81 -5.27
C SER A 211 -13.41 -25.32 -4.95
N PHE A 212 -13.25 -24.68 -3.78
CA PHE A 212 -11.97 -24.26 -3.21
C PHE A 212 -12.04 -24.17 -1.68
N ASP A 213 -10.90 -24.31 -1.02
CA ASP A 213 -10.82 -24.27 0.45
C ASP A 213 -11.14 -22.88 0.98
N GLY A 214 -11.97 -22.81 2.02
CA GLY A 214 -12.38 -21.54 2.63
C GLY A 214 -13.50 -20.81 1.87
N ARG A 215 -14.18 -21.46 0.93
CA ARG A 215 -15.32 -20.88 0.21
C ARG A 215 -16.44 -20.48 1.16
N PRO A 216 -16.81 -19.19 1.25
CA PRO A 216 -18.01 -18.78 1.97
C PRO A 216 -19.27 -19.12 1.15
N PHE A 217 -20.33 -19.45 1.87
CA PHE A 217 -21.60 -19.84 1.34
C PHE A 217 -22.70 -19.55 2.35
N GLN A 218 -23.83 -19.05 1.90
CA GLN A 218 -25.01 -18.88 2.74
C GLN A 218 -26.28 -19.28 1.97
N HIS A 219 -27.07 -20.16 2.59
CA HIS A 219 -28.37 -20.63 2.07
C HIS A 219 -29.41 -20.42 3.16
N ILE A 220 -30.47 -19.65 2.88
CA ILE A 220 -31.53 -19.33 3.84
C ILE A 220 -32.89 -19.30 3.16
N GLU A 221 -33.93 -19.58 3.93
CA GLU A 221 -35.31 -19.37 3.49
C GLU A 221 -35.63 -17.88 3.31
N ALA A 222 -36.48 -17.58 2.35
CA ALA A 222 -36.93 -16.21 2.11
C ALA A 222 -37.65 -15.66 3.33
N GLN A 223 -37.30 -14.45 3.74
CA GLN A 223 -37.86 -13.78 4.91
C GLN A 223 -39.13 -13.00 4.55
N SER A 224 -40.02 -12.84 5.54
CA SER A 224 -41.21 -11.98 5.39
C SER A 224 -40.77 -10.52 5.25
N GLY A 225 -40.73 -10.02 4.06
CA GLY A 225 -40.15 -8.72 3.69
C GLY A 225 -39.01 -8.91 2.75
N ARG A 226 -37.90 -8.26 3.01
CA ARG A 226 -36.68 -8.38 2.21
C ARG A 226 -35.67 -9.32 2.87
N THR A 227 -35.16 -10.23 2.07
CA THR A 227 -34.07 -11.10 2.50
C THR A 227 -32.73 -10.40 2.31
N VAL A 228 -31.90 -10.34 3.36
CA VAL A 228 -30.53 -9.85 3.29
C VAL A 228 -29.60 -10.99 3.66
N GLN A 229 -28.59 -11.22 2.84
CA GLN A 229 -27.59 -12.26 3.01
C GLN A 229 -26.19 -11.66 2.88
N GLY A 230 -25.24 -12.20 3.64
CA GLY A 230 -23.85 -11.77 3.56
C GLY A 230 -22.90 -12.77 4.18
N PHE A 231 -21.66 -12.68 3.81
CA PHE A 231 -20.58 -13.51 4.36
C PHE A 231 -19.25 -12.74 4.42
N VAL A 232 -18.33 -13.31 5.17
CA VAL A 232 -16.90 -12.96 5.16
C VAL A 232 -16.12 -14.24 4.92
N SER A 233 -15.13 -14.23 4.04
CA SER A 233 -14.21 -15.36 3.84
C SER A 233 -13.16 -15.43 4.96
N PRO A 234 -12.52 -16.59 5.18
CA PRO A 234 -11.21 -16.61 5.83
C PRO A 234 -10.18 -15.88 4.96
N VAL A 235 -8.94 -15.76 5.45
CA VAL A 235 -7.82 -15.32 4.62
C VAL A 235 -7.57 -16.36 3.53
N LEU A 236 -7.68 -15.94 2.29
CA LEU A 236 -7.45 -16.79 1.11
C LEU A 236 -6.08 -16.51 0.51
N SER A 237 -5.35 -17.57 0.16
CA SER A 237 -4.13 -17.45 -0.65
C SER A 237 -4.51 -17.28 -2.12
N VAL A 238 -3.88 -16.33 -2.78
CA VAL A 238 -4.15 -15.94 -4.17
C VAL A 238 -2.87 -15.76 -4.97
N THR A 239 -3.02 -15.78 -6.28
CA THR A 239 -1.97 -15.44 -7.25
C THR A 239 -2.48 -14.35 -8.18
N PRO A 240 -1.60 -13.50 -8.74
CA PRO A 240 -2.00 -12.51 -9.74
C PRO A 240 -2.79 -13.15 -10.88
N GLY A 241 -3.93 -12.52 -11.23
CA GLY A 241 -4.86 -13.03 -12.24
C GLY A 241 -5.97 -13.94 -11.69
N ASP A 242 -5.88 -14.41 -10.45
CA ASP A 242 -7.05 -15.03 -9.79
C ASP A 242 -8.20 -14.02 -9.76
N TYR A 243 -9.44 -14.49 -9.97
CA TYR A 243 -10.61 -13.64 -9.84
C TYR A 243 -11.70 -14.30 -9.00
N PHE A 244 -12.55 -13.44 -8.43
CA PHE A 244 -13.66 -13.84 -7.58
C PHE A 244 -14.97 -13.24 -8.08
N GLU A 245 -16.05 -14.03 -8.01
CA GLU A 245 -17.40 -13.62 -8.37
C GLU A 245 -18.37 -14.00 -7.25
N LEU A 246 -19.29 -13.10 -6.93
CA LEU A 246 -20.43 -13.41 -6.07
C LEU A 246 -21.53 -14.02 -6.93
N ILE A 247 -21.91 -15.25 -6.62
CA ILE A 247 -23.00 -15.96 -7.29
C ILE A 247 -24.26 -15.88 -6.43
N ALA A 248 -25.36 -15.52 -7.03
CA ALA A 248 -26.68 -15.52 -6.44
C ALA A 248 -27.57 -16.57 -7.09
N TRP A 249 -28.38 -17.25 -6.27
CA TRP A 249 -29.34 -18.25 -6.70
C TRP A 249 -30.62 -18.18 -5.86
N GLN A 250 -31.74 -18.59 -6.44
CA GLN A 250 -33.04 -18.64 -5.76
C GLN A 250 -34.00 -19.62 -6.44
N ASP A 251 -35.04 -20.12 -5.69
CA ASP A 251 -36.03 -21.08 -6.17
C ASP A 251 -37.48 -20.68 -5.83
N SER A 252 -37.79 -19.40 -5.93
CA SER A 252 -39.11 -18.86 -5.55
C SER A 252 -40.24 -19.12 -6.56
N GLY A 253 -39.96 -19.79 -7.68
CA GLY A 253 -40.91 -20.04 -8.77
C GLY A 253 -41.03 -18.91 -9.79
N GLY A 254 -40.19 -17.90 -9.73
CA GLY A 254 -40.12 -16.80 -10.67
C GLY A 254 -38.85 -15.95 -10.46
N ALA A 255 -38.52 -15.05 -11.38
CA ALA A 255 -37.35 -14.20 -11.25
C ALA A 255 -37.46 -13.28 -10.01
N ARG A 256 -36.32 -13.03 -9.34
CA ARG A 256 -36.17 -12.14 -8.19
C ARG A 256 -35.02 -11.16 -8.40
N ASN A 257 -35.18 -9.97 -7.86
CA ASN A 257 -34.11 -8.96 -7.98
C ASN A 257 -33.18 -8.97 -6.79
N VAL A 258 -31.88 -8.90 -7.09
CA VAL A 258 -30.88 -8.32 -6.19
C VAL A 258 -31.03 -6.81 -6.34
N GLU A 259 -31.45 -6.13 -5.26
CA GLU A 259 -31.78 -4.71 -5.28
C GLU A 259 -30.52 -3.82 -5.31
N ALA A 260 -30.56 -2.74 -6.08
CA ALA A 260 -29.63 -1.62 -6.01
C ALA A 260 -29.86 -0.88 -4.67
N HIS A 261 -29.07 -1.18 -3.68
CA HIS A 261 -29.26 -0.65 -2.34
C HIS A 261 -27.90 -0.55 -1.59
N ALA A 262 -27.80 0.35 -0.61
CA ALA A 262 -26.61 0.48 0.22
C ALA A 262 -26.22 -0.81 0.99
N ALA A 263 -27.17 -1.76 1.16
CA ALA A 263 -26.91 -3.09 1.72
C ALA A 263 -26.52 -4.14 0.66
N THR A 264 -26.25 -3.73 -0.60
CA THR A 264 -25.82 -4.63 -1.68
C THR A 264 -24.43 -4.18 -2.13
N TRP A 265 -23.41 -4.96 -1.77
CA TRP A 265 -22.01 -4.64 -2.03
C TRP A 265 -21.15 -5.90 -2.04
N PHE A 266 -19.97 -5.79 -2.68
CA PHE A 266 -18.93 -6.82 -2.69
C PHE A 266 -17.57 -6.18 -2.49
N SER A 267 -16.75 -6.74 -1.63
CA SER A 267 -15.48 -6.14 -1.23
C SER A 267 -14.37 -7.18 -1.19
N LEU A 268 -13.18 -6.75 -1.58
CA LEU A 268 -11.92 -7.44 -1.40
C LEU A 268 -10.97 -6.54 -0.64
N GLN A 269 -10.25 -7.11 0.33
CA GLN A 269 -9.21 -6.44 1.10
C GLN A 269 -7.92 -7.23 1.06
N VAL A 270 -6.82 -6.57 0.75
CA VAL A 270 -5.49 -7.16 0.74
C VAL A 270 -4.99 -7.32 2.17
N ILE A 271 -4.41 -8.49 2.45
CA ILE A 271 -3.79 -8.82 3.75
C ILE A 271 -2.27 -8.95 3.58
N ALA A 272 -1.80 -9.43 2.43
CA ALA A 272 -0.38 -9.52 2.09
C ALA A 272 -0.15 -9.62 0.58
#